data_09c22268cb4d43483d03c6dbc7e57d61
#
_entry.id   09c22268cb4d43483d03c6dbc7e57d61
#
_cell.length_a   1.000
_cell.length_b   1.000
_cell.length_c   1.000
_cell.angle_alpha   90.00
_cell.angle_beta   90.00
_cell.angle_gamma   90.00
#
_symmetry.space_group_name_H-M   'P 1'
#
loop_
_entity.id
_entity.type
_entity.pdbx_description
1 polymer ?
#
loop_
_entity_poly.entity_id
_entity_poly.type
_entity_poly.pdbx_seq_one_letter_code
_entity_poly.pdbx_strand_id
1 'polypeptide(L)'
;MKLITFFKNDKLLSNKDKLSLLKDNKIFVGEWCLNQENIFKKQKEKFYQFSHWDNTNKVTKDINYIKKIYTKILQNLTKSLNAYHSKNYSEKYWEILLSRWLSSYVSYLFDRWEISKSILKNKKIHSVINLEFKNNTFITNNSISFNNMIVSNNYWTSWVFGKIFEFNKKVKIEKKKPKTNINIYQYKIKYSNFLNFFFDKKKIFFYMFSIPLRLKLKILIKNKQFTFKTSKRTLNEFSNIKLNRTSFYRYKKSKDKFLNFANNLLTQNIPKIFVENYYSLEKAHKNLNWPKKPNYIITSLAHFYDEVFKIYTAKNIINGTKFLISQHGSGYGLETNNISEDLEKNICHRFLTWGWKEDKKTFPLFITSPNIKIKNKINYSSNKKILLLVYPFPLHPGRPTVPIRSPKKRNNYIKSVISFLQILDLKNKKNLEISYWPKSFSETEKHSIHYKFPKIKFIDPRNCGKNYKENYC
;
A
#
# COMPACT_ATOMS: atom_id res chain seq x y z
N MET A 1 -27.40 -11.01 17.16
CA MET A 1 -26.15 -11.64 16.69
C MET A 1 -24.94 -10.90 17.24
N LYS A 2 -23.85 -11.61 17.46
CA LYS A 2 -22.55 -11.03 17.83
C LYS A 2 -21.66 -10.91 16.60
N LEU A 3 -21.03 -9.76 16.39
CA LEU A 3 -20.07 -9.54 15.31
C LEU A 3 -18.65 -9.87 15.77
N ILE A 4 -17.88 -10.60 14.97
CA ILE A 4 -16.50 -10.96 15.24
C ILE A 4 -15.59 -10.23 14.24
N THR A 5 -14.55 -9.55 14.75
CA THR A 5 -13.66 -8.67 13.97
C THR A 5 -12.28 -9.24 13.70
N PHE A 6 -12.01 -10.50 14.07
CA PHE A 6 -10.70 -11.14 13.96
C PHE A 6 -10.81 -12.55 13.41
N PHE A 7 -9.66 -13.17 13.09
CA PHE A 7 -9.61 -14.49 12.50
C PHE A 7 -10.07 -15.60 13.48
N LYS A 8 -10.99 -16.46 13.05
CA LYS A 8 -11.63 -17.50 13.87
C LYS A 8 -10.62 -18.44 14.57
N ASN A 9 -9.61 -18.89 13.81
CA ASN A 9 -8.60 -19.82 14.30
C ASN A 9 -7.30 -19.11 14.71
N ASP A 10 -7.41 -17.86 15.20
CA ASP A 10 -6.26 -17.08 15.55
C ASP A 10 -5.43 -17.76 16.66
N LYS A 11 -4.12 -17.81 16.43
CA LYS A 11 -3.15 -18.36 17.40
C LYS A 11 -3.08 -17.57 18.71
N LEU A 12 -3.54 -16.33 18.69
CA LEU A 12 -3.61 -15.47 19.88
C LEU A 12 -4.79 -15.82 20.79
N LEU A 13 -5.72 -16.66 20.34
CA LEU A 13 -6.88 -17.07 21.12
C LEU A 13 -6.59 -18.32 21.95
N SER A 14 -7.22 -18.42 23.12
CA SER A 14 -7.27 -19.65 23.89
C SER A 14 -8.14 -20.71 23.17
N ASN A 15 -7.93 -22.00 23.45
CA ASN A 15 -8.80 -23.05 22.92
C ASN A 15 -10.26 -22.85 23.35
N LYS A 16 -10.49 -22.44 24.62
CA LYS A 16 -11.79 -22.08 25.15
C LYS A 16 -12.45 -20.94 24.35
N ASP A 17 -11.68 -19.91 23.98
CA ASP A 17 -12.18 -18.79 23.17
C ASP A 17 -12.52 -19.26 21.75
N LYS A 18 -11.66 -20.07 21.12
CA LYS A 18 -11.94 -20.65 19.78
C LYS A 18 -13.21 -21.47 19.77
N LEU A 19 -13.40 -22.35 20.76
CA LEU A 19 -14.63 -23.15 20.90
C LEU A 19 -15.85 -22.25 21.13
N SER A 20 -15.71 -21.19 21.92
CA SER A 20 -16.82 -20.25 22.14
C SER A 20 -17.25 -19.54 20.85
N LEU A 21 -16.36 -19.39 19.86
CA LEU A 21 -16.67 -18.77 18.56
C LEU A 21 -17.44 -19.71 17.61
N LEU A 22 -17.50 -21.00 17.89
CA LEU A 22 -18.24 -22.00 17.10
C LEU A 22 -19.75 -22.03 17.40
N LYS A 23 -20.18 -21.44 18.52
CA LYS A 23 -21.59 -21.41 18.92
C LYS A 23 -22.42 -20.52 17.98
N ASP A 24 -23.72 -20.82 17.84
CA ASP A 24 -24.66 -20.13 16.97
C ASP A 24 -24.82 -18.63 17.26
N ASN A 25 -25.47 -17.92 16.35
CA ASN A 25 -25.74 -16.47 16.40
C ASN A 25 -24.53 -15.53 16.28
N LYS A 26 -23.49 -15.93 15.56
CA LYS A 26 -22.34 -15.08 15.25
C LYS A 26 -22.22 -14.79 13.77
N ILE A 27 -21.69 -13.61 13.46
CA ILE A 27 -21.36 -13.17 12.10
C ILE A 27 -19.96 -12.58 12.10
N PHE A 28 -19.15 -12.87 11.10
CA PHE A 28 -17.82 -12.30 10.94
C PHE A 28 -17.86 -11.00 10.15
N VAL A 29 -16.99 -10.04 10.48
CA VAL A 29 -16.95 -8.73 9.82
C VAL A 29 -16.55 -8.81 8.35
N GLY A 30 -15.90 -9.88 7.94
CA GLY A 30 -15.50 -10.12 6.56
C GLY A 30 -14.91 -11.52 6.38
N GLU A 31 -14.74 -11.94 5.14
CA GLU A 31 -14.20 -13.26 4.79
C GLU A 31 -12.78 -13.50 5.31
N TRP A 32 -11.97 -12.44 5.52
CA TRP A 32 -10.62 -12.57 6.10
C TRP A 32 -10.62 -13.07 7.55
N CYS A 33 -11.77 -13.08 8.22
CA CYS A 33 -11.94 -13.66 9.54
C CYS A 33 -12.12 -15.18 9.51
N LEU A 34 -12.30 -15.79 8.33
CA LEU A 34 -12.55 -17.22 8.13
C LEU A 34 -11.31 -17.89 7.53
N ASN A 35 -11.18 -19.21 7.77
CA ASN A 35 -10.19 -19.97 7.03
C ASN A 35 -10.63 -20.06 5.56
N GLN A 36 -9.74 -19.64 4.65
CA GLN A 36 -10.03 -19.57 3.22
C GLN A 36 -10.40 -20.94 2.62
N GLU A 37 -9.81 -22.03 3.10
CA GLU A 37 -10.18 -23.39 2.69
C GLU A 37 -11.62 -23.73 3.05
N ASN A 38 -12.13 -23.24 4.18
CA ASN A 38 -13.47 -23.52 4.66
C ASN A 38 -14.56 -22.70 3.97
N ILE A 39 -14.21 -21.58 3.35
CA ILE A 39 -15.17 -20.77 2.56
C ILE A 39 -15.76 -21.59 1.40
N PHE A 40 -14.98 -22.52 0.83
CA PHE A 40 -15.39 -23.34 -0.29
C PHE A 40 -16.01 -24.69 0.10
N LYS A 41 -15.81 -25.14 1.34
CA LYS A 41 -16.37 -26.38 1.87
C LYS A 41 -17.76 -26.15 2.47
N LYS A 42 -18.74 -25.61 1.73
CA LYS A 42 -20.16 -25.45 2.14
C LYS A 42 -20.42 -25.21 3.65
N GLN A 43 -19.50 -24.53 4.36
CA GLN A 43 -19.69 -24.28 5.78
C GLN A 43 -20.70 -23.14 6.01
N LYS A 44 -21.61 -23.34 6.96
CA LYS A 44 -22.70 -22.43 7.36
C LYS A 44 -22.23 -21.12 8.02
N GLU A 45 -20.95 -20.76 7.92
CA GLU A 45 -20.41 -19.58 8.58
C GLU A 45 -20.80 -18.30 7.84
N LYS A 46 -21.48 -17.41 8.56
CA LYS A 46 -21.97 -16.14 8.01
C LYS A 46 -20.92 -15.06 8.19
N PHE A 47 -20.59 -14.37 7.12
CA PHE A 47 -19.79 -13.16 7.16
C PHE A 47 -20.51 -12.01 6.47
N TYR A 48 -20.16 -10.77 6.87
CA TYR A 48 -20.76 -9.60 6.30
C TYR A 48 -20.12 -9.29 4.94
N GLN A 49 -20.93 -9.32 3.89
CA GLN A 49 -20.51 -8.89 2.55
C GLN A 49 -20.82 -7.40 2.41
N PHE A 50 -19.77 -6.60 2.26
CA PHE A 50 -19.90 -5.18 2.00
C PHE A 50 -19.69 -4.87 0.52
N SER A 51 -20.42 -3.87 0.05
CA SER A 51 -20.46 -3.50 -1.38
C SER A 51 -20.49 -1.98 -1.58
N HIS A 52 -19.96 -1.24 -0.59
CA HIS A 52 -20.07 0.23 -0.60
C HIS A 52 -19.35 0.87 -1.79
N TRP A 53 -18.42 0.14 -2.46
CA TRP A 53 -17.76 0.58 -3.69
C TRP A 53 -18.13 -0.23 -4.93
N ASP A 54 -19.23 -0.95 -4.94
CA ASP A 54 -19.77 -1.57 -6.15
C ASP A 54 -20.38 -0.52 -7.10
N ASN A 55 -20.81 0.61 -6.56
CA ASN A 55 -21.35 1.74 -7.32
C ASN A 55 -20.24 2.74 -7.67
N THR A 56 -19.98 2.95 -8.96
CA THR A 56 -18.90 3.83 -9.47
C THR A 56 -19.10 5.30 -9.08
N ASN A 57 -20.36 5.81 -9.07
CA ASN A 57 -20.65 7.18 -8.66
C ASN A 57 -20.32 7.41 -7.18
N LYS A 58 -20.58 6.39 -6.33
CA LYS A 58 -20.19 6.46 -4.92
C LYS A 58 -18.66 6.45 -4.78
N VAL A 59 -17.94 5.65 -5.57
CA VAL A 59 -16.48 5.64 -5.56
C VAL A 59 -15.91 7.02 -5.83
N THR A 60 -16.38 7.70 -6.87
CA THR A 60 -15.93 9.06 -7.21
C THR A 60 -16.22 10.06 -6.09
N LYS A 61 -17.42 10.03 -5.50
CA LYS A 61 -17.76 10.86 -4.33
C LYS A 61 -16.85 10.58 -3.13
N ASP A 62 -16.61 9.32 -2.82
CA ASP A 62 -15.77 8.90 -1.70
C ASP A 62 -14.31 9.30 -1.92
N ILE A 63 -13.78 9.20 -3.14
CA ILE A 63 -12.41 9.64 -3.47
C ILE A 63 -12.26 11.15 -3.25
N ASN A 64 -13.20 11.96 -3.74
CA ASN A 64 -13.17 13.41 -3.53
C ASN A 64 -13.27 13.76 -2.04
N TYR A 65 -14.06 13.02 -1.29
CA TYR A 65 -14.16 13.18 0.16
C TYR A 65 -12.83 12.79 0.86
N ILE A 66 -12.23 11.66 0.50
CA ILE A 66 -10.92 11.21 1.02
C ILE A 66 -9.83 12.25 0.73
N LYS A 67 -9.79 12.82 -0.48
CA LYS A 67 -8.86 13.91 -0.83
C LYS A 67 -9.05 15.13 0.08
N LYS A 68 -10.27 15.53 0.35
CA LYS A 68 -10.60 16.64 1.27
C LYS A 68 -10.12 16.35 2.71
N ILE A 69 -10.34 15.14 3.19
CA ILE A 69 -9.89 14.71 4.53
C ILE A 69 -8.36 14.67 4.59
N TYR A 70 -7.70 14.11 3.57
CA TYR A 70 -6.26 14.10 3.43
C TYR A 70 -5.66 15.51 3.57
N THR A 71 -6.16 16.48 2.81
CA THR A 71 -5.68 17.87 2.86
C THR A 71 -5.84 18.47 4.26
N LYS A 72 -6.99 18.30 4.91
CA LYS A 72 -7.23 18.83 6.26
C LYS A 72 -6.26 18.22 7.29
N ILE A 73 -6.02 16.91 7.22
CA ILE A 73 -5.08 16.25 8.13
C ILE A 73 -3.65 16.68 7.84
N LEU A 74 -3.25 16.83 6.56
CA LEU A 74 -1.93 17.32 6.17
C LEU A 74 -1.64 18.71 6.74
N GLN A 75 -2.60 19.64 6.65
CA GLN A 75 -2.51 20.97 7.22
C GLN A 75 -2.28 20.97 8.72
N ASN A 76 -3.04 20.15 9.45
CA ASN A 76 -2.87 19.99 10.90
C ASN A 76 -1.52 19.35 11.25
N LEU A 77 -1.07 18.35 10.48
CA LEU A 77 0.24 17.71 10.65
C LEU A 77 1.38 18.68 10.38
N THR A 78 1.28 19.49 9.32
CA THR A 78 2.29 20.52 9.02
C THR A 78 2.53 21.43 10.22
N LYS A 79 1.46 21.99 10.80
CA LYS A 79 1.53 22.84 11.98
C LYS A 79 2.12 22.09 13.19
N SER A 80 1.63 20.89 13.45
CA SER A 80 2.03 20.08 14.61
C SER A 80 3.49 19.61 14.52
N LEU A 81 3.94 19.14 13.36
CA LEU A 81 5.31 18.69 13.16
C LEU A 81 6.31 19.85 13.13
N ASN A 82 5.92 20.99 12.56
CA ASN A 82 6.74 22.21 12.63
C ASN A 82 6.95 22.64 14.09
N ALA A 83 5.89 22.72 14.87
CA ALA A 83 5.98 23.05 16.29
C ALA A 83 6.81 22.02 17.07
N TYR A 84 6.56 20.73 16.85
CA TYR A 84 7.24 19.65 17.55
C TYR A 84 8.75 19.59 17.26
N HIS A 85 9.16 19.80 16.00
CA HIS A 85 10.55 19.75 15.59
C HIS A 85 11.25 21.12 15.59
N SER A 86 10.59 22.18 16.03
CA SER A 86 11.09 23.57 15.96
C SER A 86 11.52 23.93 14.54
N LYS A 87 10.64 23.67 13.57
CA LYS A 87 10.85 23.95 12.14
C LYS A 87 9.77 24.88 11.60
N ASN A 88 10.05 25.48 10.45
CA ASN A 88 9.10 26.30 9.71
C ASN A 88 9.08 25.87 8.23
N TYR A 89 8.78 24.60 7.98
CA TYR A 89 8.66 24.06 6.63
C TYR A 89 7.26 24.26 6.07
N SER A 90 7.16 24.44 4.75
CA SER A 90 5.91 24.54 4.03
C SER A 90 5.09 23.22 4.08
N GLU A 91 3.80 23.31 3.80
CA GLU A 91 2.94 22.14 3.62
C GLU A 91 3.52 21.19 2.55
N LYS A 92 4.06 21.76 1.46
CA LYS A 92 4.70 21.00 0.38
C LYS A 92 5.87 20.13 0.85
N TYR A 93 6.69 20.64 1.76
CA TYR A 93 7.78 19.88 2.37
C TYR A 93 7.23 18.63 3.08
N TRP A 94 6.26 18.82 3.96
CA TRP A 94 5.67 17.71 4.71
C TRP A 94 4.86 16.78 3.82
N GLU A 95 4.21 17.31 2.79
CA GLU A 95 3.49 16.48 1.81
C GLU A 95 4.42 15.48 1.12
N ILE A 96 5.61 15.91 0.69
CA ILE A 96 6.60 15.00 0.07
C ILE A 96 7.01 13.87 1.03
N LEU A 97 7.16 14.15 2.31
CA LEU A 97 7.51 13.14 3.31
C LEU A 97 6.34 12.20 3.63
N LEU A 98 5.15 12.76 3.83
CA LEU A 98 4.01 12.08 4.45
C LEU A 98 3.06 11.45 3.44
N SER A 99 3.02 11.91 2.19
CA SER A 99 1.95 11.60 1.22
C SER A 99 1.65 10.11 1.10
N ARG A 100 2.69 9.28 1.01
CA ARG A 100 2.54 7.83 0.85
C ARG A 100 1.87 7.18 2.06
N TRP A 101 2.28 7.56 3.26
CA TRP A 101 1.69 7.07 4.49
C TRP A 101 0.28 7.63 4.69
N LEU A 102 0.13 8.95 4.60
CA LEU A 102 -1.13 9.63 4.94
C LEU A 102 -2.27 9.22 4.00
N SER A 103 -2.00 9.11 2.70
CA SER A 103 -3.03 8.67 1.75
C SER A 103 -3.53 7.26 2.03
N SER A 104 -2.61 6.37 2.37
CA SER A 104 -2.97 4.99 2.76
C SER A 104 -3.74 4.98 4.07
N TYR A 105 -3.28 5.73 5.07
CA TYR A 105 -3.94 5.86 6.37
C TYR A 105 -5.40 6.29 6.21
N VAL A 106 -5.64 7.40 5.53
CA VAL A 106 -7.00 7.94 5.37
C VAL A 106 -7.89 6.98 4.56
N SER A 107 -7.37 6.43 3.46
CA SER A 107 -8.15 5.55 2.57
C SER A 107 -8.58 4.26 3.27
N TYR A 108 -7.64 3.60 3.97
CA TYR A 108 -7.94 2.34 4.66
C TYR A 108 -8.83 2.53 5.88
N LEU A 109 -8.67 3.64 6.61
CA LEU A 109 -9.60 3.98 7.69
C LEU A 109 -11.01 4.26 7.18
N PHE A 110 -11.13 4.98 6.06
CA PHE A 110 -12.42 5.31 5.46
C PHE A 110 -13.18 4.06 5.01
N ASP A 111 -12.49 3.11 4.40
CA ASP A 111 -13.09 1.82 4.04
C ASP A 111 -13.70 1.12 5.27
N ARG A 112 -12.93 0.97 6.36
CA ARG A 112 -13.42 0.33 7.60
C ARG A 112 -14.56 1.13 8.24
N TRP A 113 -14.50 2.45 8.14
CA TRP A 113 -15.58 3.33 8.58
C TRP A 113 -16.88 3.09 7.83
N GLU A 114 -16.86 3.02 6.51
CA GLU A 114 -18.04 2.78 5.68
C GLU A 114 -18.60 1.36 5.90
N ILE A 115 -17.74 0.34 6.02
CA ILE A 115 -18.15 -1.01 6.41
C ILE A 115 -18.85 -0.99 7.77
N SER A 116 -18.27 -0.32 8.76
CA SER A 116 -18.86 -0.23 10.10
C SER A 116 -20.20 0.51 10.12
N LYS A 117 -20.35 1.57 9.31
CA LYS A 117 -21.64 2.26 9.14
C LYS A 117 -22.71 1.32 8.59
N SER A 118 -22.36 0.52 7.62
CA SER A 118 -23.27 -0.47 7.03
C SER A 118 -23.66 -1.54 8.05
N ILE A 119 -22.70 -2.03 8.83
CA ILE A 119 -22.94 -3.00 9.92
C ILE A 119 -23.85 -2.41 10.99
N LEU A 120 -23.61 -1.17 11.43
CA LEU A 120 -24.40 -0.51 12.48
C LEU A 120 -25.85 -0.18 12.06
N LYS A 121 -26.15 -0.21 10.76
CA LYS A 121 -27.54 -0.14 10.26
C LYS A 121 -28.29 -1.47 10.44
N ASN A 122 -27.59 -2.57 10.62
CA ASN A 122 -28.21 -3.87 10.83
C ASN A 122 -28.62 -4.04 12.30
N LYS A 123 -29.89 -3.83 12.60
CA LYS A 123 -30.48 -3.92 13.95
C LYS A 123 -30.31 -5.30 14.63
N LYS A 124 -29.94 -6.33 13.89
CA LYS A 124 -29.70 -7.68 14.43
C LYS A 124 -28.36 -7.82 15.15
N ILE A 125 -27.45 -6.86 15.05
CA ILE A 125 -26.12 -6.87 15.70
C ILE A 125 -26.22 -6.11 17.01
N HIS A 126 -26.06 -6.82 18.13
CA HIS A 126 -26.19 -6.25 19.48
C HIS A 126 -24.84 -6.03 20.17
N SER A 127 -23.82 -6.83 19.82
CA SER A 127 -22.48 -6.69 20.39
C SER A 127 -21.39 -7.05 19.39
N VAL A 128 -20.19 -6.57 19.66
CA VAL A 128 -18.97 -6.81 18.87
C VAL A 128 -17.95 -7.51 19.76
N ILE A 129 -17.40 -8.63 19.30
CA ILE A 129 -16.27 -9.30 19.95
C ILE A 129 -15.00 -8.84 19.23
N ASN A 130 -14.07 -8.23 19.96
CA ASN A 130 -12.83 -7.69 19.43
C ASN A 130 -11.62 -8.12 20.25
N LEU A 131 -10.42 -8.13 19.62
CA LEU A 131 -9.17 -8.32 20.35
C LEU A 131 -8.72 -7.00 20.99
N GLU A 132 -8.22 -7.10 22.23
CA GLU A 132 -7.64 -5.98 22.94
C GLU A 132 -6.14 -5.88 22.65
N PHE A 133 -5.68 -4.71 22.24
CA PHE A 133 -4.27 -4.45 21.96
C PHE A 133 -3.77 -3.31 22.83
N LYS A 134 -2.50 -3.41 23.26
CA LYS A 134 -1.82 -2.33 23.96
C LYS A 134 -1.74 -1.08 23.07
N ASN A 135 -1.81 0.07 23.67
CA ASN A 135 -1.50 1.33 22.98
C ASN A 135 -0.13 1.23 22.35
N ASN A 136 0.03 1.80 21.16
CA ASN A 136 1.27 1.80 20.40
C ASN A 136 1.65 0.47 19.72
N THR A 137 0.86 -0.61 19.83
CA THR A 137 1.14 -1.89 19.15
C THR A 137 1.33 -1.73 17.63
N PHE A 138 0.60 -0.81 17.00
CA PHE A 138 0.58 -0.62 15.56
C PHE A 138 1.42 0.55 15.05
N ILE A 139 2.30 1.11 15.91
CA ILE A 139 3.24 2.13 15.49
C ILE A 139 4.38 1.49 14.72
N THR A 140 4.56 1.92 13.48
CA THR A 140 5.59 1.42 12.59
C THR A 140 6.80 2.36 12.52
N ASN A 141 7.94 1.84 12.07
CA ASN A 141 9.14 2.64 11.95
C ASN A 141 9.09 3.61 10.75
N ASN A 142 8.46 3.21 9.63
CA ASN A 142 8.44 3.98 8.39
C ASN A 142 7.18 3.71 7.56
N SER A 143 7.00 4.46 6.46
CA SER A 143 5.83 4.36 5.58
C SER A 143 5.68 2.98 4.93
N ILE A 144 6.77 2.29 4.61
CA ILE A 144 6.70 0.95 3.99
C ILE A 144 6.16 -0.05 4.99
N SER A 145 6.69 -0.05 6.22
CA SER A 145 6.20 -0.92 7.30
C SER A 145 4.71 -0.70 7.55
N PHE A 146 4.26 0.56 7.56
CA PHE A 146 2.85 0.89 7.69
C PHE A 146 2.01 0.34 6.53
N ASN A 147 2.43 0.61 5.29
CA ASN A 147 1.68 0.13 4.13
C ASN A 147 1.58 -1.40 4.07
N ASN A 148 2.66 -2.10 4.40
CA ASN A 148 2.64 -3.57 4.45
C ASN A 148 1.70 -4.06 5.55
N MET A 149 1.72 -3.42 6.72
CA MET A 149 0.83 -3.76 7.83
C MET A 149 -0.64 -3.63 7.46
N ILE A 150 -1.06 -2.49 6.93
CA ILE A 150 -2.50 -2.25 6.65
C ILE A 150 -3.05 -3.12 5.52
N VAL A 151 -2.20 -3.61 4.60
CA VAL A 151 -2.59 -4.46 3.47
C VAL A 151 -2.73 -5.92 3.88
N SER A 152 -1.89 -6.41 4.79
CA SER A 152 -1.75 -7.84 5.08
C SER A 152 -1.98 -8.24 6.54
N ASN A 153 -2.12 -7.29 7.47
CA ASN A 153 -2.22 -7.61 8.88
C ASN A 153 -3.67 -7.56 9.39
N ASN A 154 -4.21 -8.73 9.72
CA ASN A 154 -5.56 -8.88 10.25
C ASN A 154 -5.75 -8.18 11.61
N TYR A 155 -4.69 -8.07 12.43
CA TYR A 155 -4.79 -7.49 13.77
C TYR A 155 -4.98 -5.98 13.71
N TRP A 156 -4.28 -5.29 12.81
CA TRP A 156 -4.52 -3.85 12.60
C TRP A 156 -5.96 -3.60 12.15
N THR A 157 -6.46 -4.40 11.21
CA THR A 157 -7.85 -4.31 10.72
C THR A 157 -8.85 -4.55 11.84
N SER A 158 -8.66 -5.58 12.67
CA SER A 158 -9.48 -5.87 13.84
C SER A 158 -9.46 -4.69 14.85
N TRP A 159 -8.26 -4.18 15.14
CA TRP A 159 -8.10 -3.05 16.05
C TRP A 159 -8.84 -1.80 15.57
N VAL A 160 -8.74 -1.47 14.26
CA VAL A 160 -9.46 -0.33 13.68
C VAL A 160 -10.97 -0.49 13.81
N PHE A 161 -11.52 -1.67 13.52
CA PHE A 161 -12.94 -1.94 13.73
C PHE A 161 -13.34 -1.73 15.19
N GLY A 162 -12.56 -2.26 16.14
CA GLY A 162 -12.79 -2.04 17.56
C GLY A 162 -12.83 -0.55 17.91
N LYS A 163 -11.86 0.24 17.42
CA LYS A 163 -11.81 1.69 17.63
C LYS A 163 -13.00 2.44 17.01
N ILE A 164 -13.46 2.02 15.82
CA ILE A 164 -14.67 2.62 15.21
C ILE A 164 -15.92 2.34 16.04
N PHE A 165 -16.09 1.12 16.55
CA PHE A 165 -17.23 0.77 17.37
C PHE A 165 -17.17 1.45 18.75
N GLU A 166 -15.99 1.57 19.37
CA GLU A 166 -15.77 2.36 20.58
C GLU A 166 -16.16 3.84 20.37
N PHE A 167 -15.74 4.43 19.26
CA PHE A 167 -16.04 5.82 18.94
C PHE A 167 -17.54 6.08 18.73
N ASN A 168 -18.24 5.16 18.06
CA ASN A 168 -19.66 5.31 17.77
C ASN A 168 -20.59 5.00 18.97
N LYS A 169 -20.15 4.24 19.98
CA LYS A 169 -20.89 3.88 21.20
C LYS A 169 -22.29 3.26 20.97
N LYS A 170 -22.55 2.68 19.80
CA LYS A 170 -23.88 2.13 19.43
C LYS A 170 -24.07 0.66 19.77
N VAL A 171 -23.00 -0.06 20.06
CA VAL A 171 -23.02 -1.49 20.33
C VAL A 171 -22.10 -1.81 21.50
N LYS A 172 -22.44 -2.84 22.29
CA LYS A 172 -21.58 -3.34 23.35
C LYS A 172 -20.33 -4.00 22.78
N ILE A 173 -19.15 -3.72 23.35
CA ILE A 173 -17.90 -4.33 22.91
C ILE A 173 -17.42 -5.31 23.97
N GLU A 174 -17.25 -6.56 23.56
CA GLU A 174 -16.66 -7.63 24.33
C GLU A 174 -15.18 -7.76 23.90
N LYS A 175 -14.24 -7.46 24.81
CA LYS A 175 -12.81 -7.53 24.53
C LYS A 175 -12.26 -8.89 24.89
N LYS A 176 -11.46 -9.50 23.99
CA LYS A 176 -10.70 -10.71 24.23
C LYS A 176 -9.22 -10.36 24.33
N LYS A 177 -8.57 -10.76 25.42
CA LYS A 177 -7.13 -10.54 25.60
C LYS A 177 -6.34 -11.55 24.75
N PRO A 178 -5.39 -11.10 23.92
CA PRO A 178 -4.50 -12.00 23.20
C PRO A 178 -3.52 -12.69 24.18
N LYS A 179 -3.22 -13.96 23.94
CA LYS A 179 -2.26 -14.75 24.74
C LYS A 179 -0.84 -14.22 24.68
N THR A 180 -0.44 -13.66 23.57
CA THR A 180 0.92 -13.17 23.30
C THR A 180 0.90 -11.79 22.68
N ASN A 181 1.99 -11.05 22.83
CA ASN A 181 2.17 -9.78 22.13
C ASN A 181 2.34 -10.01 20.63
N ILE A 182 1.80 -9.07 19.83
CA ILE A 182 1.99 -9.07 18.40
C ILE A 182 3.27 -8.33 18.06
N ASN A 183 4.07 -8.95 17.23
CA ASN A 183 5.23 -8.29 16.64
C ASN A 183 4.90 -7.84 15.20
N ILE A 184 4.94 -6.55 14.96
CA ILE A 184 4.74 -5.97 13.62
C ILE A 184 6.08 -5.93 12.90
N TYR A 185 6.14 -6.59 11.74
CA TYR A 185 7.34 -6.58 10.92
C TYR A 185 7.74 -5.16 10.53
N GLN A 186 8.99 -4.79 10.83
CA GLN A 186 9.55 -3.48 10.55
C GLN A 186 10.51 -3.56 9.36
N TYR A 187 10.19 -2.84 8.31
CA TYR A 187 11.05 -2.74 7.14
C TYR A 187 12.25 -1.83 7.42
N LYS A 188 13.45 -2.27 7.04
CA LYS A 188 14.66 -1.45 7.19
C LYS A 188 14.74 -0.43 6.06
N ILE A 189 14.97 0.84 6.40
CA ILE A 189 15.17 1.91 5.41
C ILE A 189 16.57 1.73 4.81
N LYS A 190 16.62 1.46 3.50
CA LYS A 190 17.86 1.31 2.74
C LYS A 190 17.95 2.44 1.73
N TYR A 191 19.11 3.08 1.62
CA TYR A 191 19.41 4.10 0.63
C TYR A 191 20.79 3.87 0.00
N SER A 192 21.01 4.43 -1.19
CA SER A 192 22.28 4.29 -1.89
C SER A 192 23.13 5.53 -1.72
N ASN A 193 24.44 5.35 -1.60
CA ASN A 193 25.40 6.43 -1.65
C ASN A 193 26.07 6.48 -3.03
N PHE A 194 26.57 7.66 -3.43
CA PHE A 194 27.10 7.89 -4.76
C PHE A 194 28.43 8.68 -4.70
N LEU A 195 29.30 8.39 -5.64
CA LEU A 195 30.40 9.26 -6.02
C LEU A 195 29.97 10.07 -7.24
N ASN A 196 30.07 11.37 -7.15
CA ASN A 196 29.57 12.30 -8.16
C ASN A 196 30.69 13.21 -8.64
N PHE A 197 30.84 13.31 -9.95
CA PHE A 197 31.71 14.28 -10.61
C PHE A 197 30.84 15.17 -11.50
N PHE A 198 30.88 16.47 -11.25
CA PHE A 198 30.14 17.47 -11.99
C PHE A 198 31.09 18.52 -12.53
N PHE A 199 31.15 18.62 -13.84
CA PHE A 199 31.93 19.63 -14.56
C PHE A 199 31.09 20.79 -15.08
N ASP A 200 29.76 20.71 -14.91
CA ASP A 200 28.81 21.77 -15.26
C ASP A 200 27.94 22.14 -14.04
N LYS A 201 27.41 23.37 -14.07
CA LYS A 201 26.47 23.89 -13.06
C LYS A 201 25.11 23.19 -13.13
N LYS A 202 24.72 22.66 -14.29
CA LYS A 202 23.45 21.96 -14.51
C LYS A 202 23.52 20.52 -13.99
N LYS A 203 23.16 20.32 -12.74
CA LYS A 203 23.19 18.98 -12.10
C LYS A 203 21.85 18.29 -12.21
N ILE A 204 21.83 17.08 -12.76
CA ILE A 204 20.64 16.21 -12.83
C ILE A 204 20.89 15.00 -11.94
N PHE A 205 20.02 14.77 -10.96
CA PHE A 205 20.11 13.62 -10.07
C PHE A 205 19.06 12.56 -10.41
N PHE A 206 19.52 11.43 -10.95
CA PHE A 206 18.70 10.25 -11.23
C PHE A 206 18.78 9.27 -10.07
N TYR A 207 17.65 8.98 -9.44
CA TYR A 207 17.59 8.00 -8.37
C TYR A 207 16.38 7.08 -8.51
N MET A 208 16.61 5.76 -8.53
CA MET A 208 15.58 4.75 -8.81
C MET A 208 14.73 5.12 -10.05
N PHE A 209 15.42 5.56 -11.10
CA PHE A 209 14.85 5.91 -12.38
C PHE A 209 15.25 4.88 -13.43
N SER A 210 14.27 4.23 -14.01
CA SER A 210 14.46 3.13 -14.94
C SER A 210 14.43 3.64 -16.37
N ILE A 211 15.61 3.76 -17.00
CA ILE A 211 15.78 4.04 -18.43
C ILE A 211 16.91 3.17 -18.99
N PRO A 212 16.94 2.91 -20.31
CA PRO A 212 18.03 2.20 -20.94
C PRO A 212 19.38 2.83 -20.63
N LEU A 213 20.37 2.00 -20.29
CA LEU A 213 21.70 2.47 -19.87
C LEU A 213 22.36 3.40 -20.90
N ARG A 214 22.23 3.07 -22.19
CA ARG A 214 22.74 3.91 -23.30
C ARG A 214 22.18 5.34 -23.23
N LEU A 215 20.88 5.49 -22.99
CA LEU A 215 20.23 6.79 -22.90
C LEU A 215 20.67 7.53 -21.65
N LYS A 216 20.76 6.83 -20.53
CA LYS A 216 21.27 7.40 -19.28
C LYS A 216 22.69 7.94 -19.46
N LEU A 217 23.58 7.18 -20.08
CA LEU A 217 24.95 7.60 -20.34
C LEU A 217 24.98 8.82 -21.29
N LYS A 218 24.22 8.82 -22.39
CA LYS A 218 24.12 9.99 -23.28
C LYS A 218 23.72 11.27 -22.53
N ILE A 219 22.72 11.18 -21.63
CA ILE A 219 22.27 12.33 -20.84
C ILE A 219 23.38 12.79 -19.89
N LEU A 220 24.06 11.86 -19.22
CA LEU A 220 25.13 12.19 -18.26
C LEU A 220 26.33 12.84 -18.97
N ILE A 221 26.76 12.29 -20.11
CA ILE A 221 27.85 12.85 -20.91
C ILE A 221 27.48 14.23 -21.42
N LYS A 222 26.30 14.42 -22.02
CA LYS A 222 25.82 15.72 -22.51
C LYS A 222 25.79 16.80 -21.42
N ASN A 223 25.51 16.39 -20.17
CA ASN A 223 25.51 17.30 -19.01
C ASN A 223 26.85 17.31 -18.26
N LYS A 224 27.92 16.78 -18.83
CA LYS A 224 29.26 16.72 -18.24
C LYS A 224 29.21 16.26 -16.77
N GLN A 225 28.48 15.18 -16.52
CA GLN A 225 28.32 14.63 -15.17
C GLN A 225 28.47 13.10 -15.15
N PHE A 226 29.15 12.61 -14.10
CA PHE A 226 29.32 11.19 -13.87
C PHE A 226 28.88 10.84 -12.46
N THR A 227 28.04 9.82 -12.33
CA THR A 227 27.46 9.40 -11.05
C THR A 227 27.62 7.89 -10.89
N PHE A 228 28.42 7.46 -9.94
CA PHE A 228 28.68 6.07 -9.65
C PHE A 228 28.10 5.68 -8.30
N LYS A 229 27.36 4.57 -8.26
CA LYS A 229 26.85 4.01 -7.00
C LYS A 229 28.00 3.37 -6.23
N THR A 230 28.27 3.84 -5.02
CA THR A 230 29.39 3.37 -4.20
C THR A 230 28.96 2.32 -3.18
N SER A 231 27.85 2.52 -2.50
CA SER A 231 27.42 1.62 -1.43
C SER A 231 25.90 1.68 -1.19
N LYS A 232 25.39 0.64 -0.53
CA LYS A 232 24.06 0.66 0.11
C LYS A 232 24.26 0.90 1.59
N ARG A 233 23.49 1.83 2.15
CA ARG A 233 23.43 2.11 3.57
C ARG A 233 22.07 1.77 4.14
N THR A 234 22.02 1.47 5.41
CA THR A 234 20.78 1.22 6.16
C THR A 234 20.67 2.27 7.26
N LEU A 235 19.50 2.85 7.41
CA LEU A 235 19.19 3.70 8.55
C LEU A 235 18.89 2.79 9.73
N ASN A 236 19.84 2.68 10.67
CA ASN A 236 19.75 1.74 11.80
C ASN A 236 19.30 2.40 13.11
N GLU A 237 19.39 3.72 13.19
CA GLU A 237 19.12 4.46 14.43
C GLU A 237 17.62 4.71 14.60
N PHE A 238 16.91 3.73 15.11
CA PHE A 238 15.57 3.96 15.67
C PHE A 238 15.70 4.05 17.19
N SER A 239 15.60 5.27 17.70
CA SER A 239 15.62 5.49 19.14
C SER A 239 14.45 4.80 19.83
N ASN A 240 14.71 4.18 20.96
CA ASN A 240 13.68 3.65 21.86
C ASN A 240 13.05 4.74 22.72
N ILE A 241 13.09 6.00 22.29
CA ILE A 241 12.50 7.12 23.01
C ILE A 241 11.00 6.84 23.22
N LYS A 242 10.62 6.69 24.47
CA LYS A 242 9.21 6.62 24.88
C LYS A 242 8.64 8.04 24.84
N LEU A 243 8.00 8.41 23.75
CA LEU A 243 7.33 9.69 23.63
C LEU A 243 5.87 9.59 24.08
N ASN A 244 5.42 10.64 24.76
CA ASN A 244 4.00 10.89 24.91
C ASN A 244 3.45 11.41 23.58
N ARG A 245 3.03 10.51 22.71
CA ARG A 245 2.52 10.83 21.37
C ARG A 245 1.23 11.62 21.35
N THR A 246 0.56 11.75 22.48
CA THR A 246 -0.69 12.52 22.56
C THR A 246 -0.44 14.02 22.52
N SER A 247 0.75 14.49 22.90
CA SER A 247 1.07 15.91 23.02
C SER A 247 1.52 16.58 21.71
N PHE A 248 2.06 15.82 20.73
CA PHE A 248 2.62 16.45 19.53
C PHE A 248 1.58 16.85 18.50
N TYR A 249 0.40 16.20 18.47
CA TYR A 249 -0.61 16.44 17.45
C TYR A 249 -1.83 17.14 18.03
N ARG A 250 -2.10 18.31 17.51
CA ARG A 250 -3.25 19.13 17.91
C ARG A 250 -4.17 19.36 16.72
N TYR A 251 -5.46 19.25 16.95
CA TYR A 251 -6.48 19.54 15.96
C TYR A 251 -7.75 20.07 16.60
N LYS A 252 -8.51 20.87 15.86
CA LYS A 252 -9.83 21.37 16.27
C LYS A 252 -10.89 20.35 15.87
N LYS A 253 -11.77 19.98 16.81
CA LYS A 253 -12.92 19.12 16.50
C LYS A 253 -13.82 19.80 15.46
N SER A 254 -14.36 19.03 14.54
CA SER A 254 -15.25 19.48 13.47
C SER A 254 -16.60 18.73 13.56
N LYS A 255 -17.59 19.17 12.77
CA LYS A 255 -18.87 18.45 12.60
C LYS A 255 -18.68 17.09 11.89
N ASP A 256 -17.58 16.91 11.18
CA ASP A 256 -17.27 15.69 10.43
C ASP A 256 -16.76 14.58 11.36
N LYS A 257 -17.60 13.58 11.58
CA LYS A 257 -17.35 12.47 12.51
C LYS A 257 -16.16 11.61 12.05
N PHE A 258 -16.01 11.36 10.74
CA PHE A 258 -14.89 10.58 10.24
C PHE A 258 -13.56 11.32 10.38
N LEU A 259 -13.53 12.61 10.08
CA LEU A 259 -12.34 13.44 10.31
C LEU A 259 -11.91 13.43 11.78
N ASN A 260 -12.86 13.58 12.70
CA ASN A 260 -12.56 13.51 14.14
C ASN A 260 -12.01 12.12 14.54
N PHE A 261 -12.59 11.05 14.02
CA PHE A 261 -12.12 9.70 14.26
C PHE A 261 -10.70 9.49 13.72
N ALA A 262 -10.43 9.92 12.47
CA ALA A 262 -9.11 9.82 11.88
C ALA A 262 -8.06 10.63 12.66
N ASN A 263 -8.40 11.84 13.11
CA ASN A 263 -7.51 12.65 13.93
C ASN A 263 -7.20 11.97 15.28
N ASN A 264 -8.20 11.37 15.93
CA ASN A 264 -8.02 10.66 17.22
C ASN A 264 -7.03 9.48 17.13
N LEU A 265 -7.02 8.77 15.98
CA LEU A 265 -6.18 7.59 15.81
C LEU A 265 -4.81 7.91 15.21
N LEU A 266 -4.60 9.14 14.75
CA LEU A 266 -3.41 9.52 13.99
C LEU A 266 -2.12 9.28 14.76
N THR A 267 -2.06 9.67 16.02
CA THR A 267 -0.87 9.53 16.87
C THR A 267 -0.43 8.09 17.09
N GLN A 268 -1.35 7.14 16.99
CA GLN A 268 -1.10 5.71 17.10
C GLN A 268 -0.75 5.04 15.75
N ASN A 269 -0.75 5.79 14.66
CA ASN A 269 -0.52 5.28 13.30
C ASN A 269 0.60 5.99 12.55
N ILE A 270 0.97 7.21 12.94
CA ILE A 270 2.07 7.92 12.29
C ILE A 270 3.41 7.19 12.54
N PRO A 271 4.21 6.89 11.48
CA PRO A 271 5.49 6.21 11.63
C PRO A 271 6.49 7.00 12.47
N LYS A 272 7.31 6.28 13.23
CA LYS A 272 8.36 6.85 14.09
C LYS A 272 9.31 7.77 13.33
N ILE A 273 9.58 7.46 12.06
CA ILE A 273 10.52 8.23 11.23
C ILE A 273 10.13 9.71 11.09
N PHE A 274 8.86 10.04 11.23
CA PHE A 274 8.36 11.41 11.11
C PHE A 274 8.24 12.14 12.45
N VAL A 275 8.36 11.43 13.56
CA VAL A 275 8.20 11.98 14.91
C VAL A 275 9.49 11.73 15.71
N GLU A 276 9.64 10.56 16.33
CA GLU A 276 10.78 10.25 17.22
C GLU A 276 12.13 10.22 16.50
N ASN A 277 12.14 9.75 15.25
CA ASN A 277 13.36 9.51 14.49
C ASN A 277 13.60 10.52 13.37
N TYR A 278 12.90 11.65 13.40
CA TYR A 278 13.07 12.71 12.39
C TYR A 278 14.49 13.27 12.39
N TYR A 279 15.10 13.43 13.57
CA TYR A 279 16.50 13.87 13.68
C TYR A 279 17.48 12.89 13.02
N SER A 280 17.27 11.55 13.21
CA SER A 280 18.09 10.54 12.55
C SER A 280 17.95 10.61 11.02
N LEU A 281 16.75 10.92 10.52
CA LEU A 281 16.50 11.14 9.10
C LEU A 281 17.22 12.39 8.58
N GLU A 282 17.21 13.50 9.33
CA GLU A 282 17.97 14.70 9.01
C GLU A 282 19.48 14.47 9.01
N LYS A 283 20.01 13.74 9.98
CA LYS A 283 21.42 13.35 10.07
C LYS A 283 21.84 12.51 8.87
N ALA A 284 21.03 11.50 8.51
CA ALA A 284 21.27 10.70 7.32
C ALA A 284 21.32 11.56 6.04
N HIS A 285 20.41 12.52 5.91
CA HIS A 285 20.41 13.46 4.79
C HIS A 285 21.68 14.31 4.72
N LYS A 286 22.15 14.85 5.86
CA LYS A 286 23.37 15.67 5.92
C LYS A 286 24.63 14.89 5.50
N ASN A 287 24.65 13.59 5.76
CA ASN A 287 25.78 12.69 5.46
C ASN A 287 25.72 12.07 4.06
N LEU A 288 24.84 12.56 3.17
CA LEU A 288 24.76 12.08 1.80
C LEU A 288 25.85 12.70 0.91
N ASN A 289 26.48 11.84 0.12
CA ASN A 289 27.34 12.28 -1.01
C ASN A 289 26.50 12.49 -2.28
N TRP A 290 25.28 12.97 -2.13
CA TRP A 290 24.40 13.30 -3.25
C TRP A 290 24.63 14.74 -3.70
N PRO A 291 24.22 15.12 -4.94
CA PRO A 291 24.40 16.49 -5.42
C PRO A 291 23.82 17.52 -4.46
N LYS A 292 24.62 18.48 -4.05
CA LYS A 292 24.13 19.65 -3.32
C LYS A 292 23.44 20.59 -4.31
N LYS A 293 22.16 20.91 -4.13
CA LYS A 293 21.36 21.79 -5.01
C LYS A 293 21.33 21.35 -6.48
N PRO A 294 20.82 20.14 -6.82
CA PRO A 294 20.64 19.76 -8.21
C PRO A 294 19.56 20.64 -8.88
N ASN A 295 19.67 20.89 -10.19
CA ASN A 295 18.62 21.58 -10.94
C ASN A 295 17.38 20.67 -11.07
N TYR A 296 17.60 19.38 -11.26
CA TYR A 296 16.55 18.38 -11.42
C TYR A 296 16.80 17.13 -10.57
N ILE A 297 15.76 16.66 -9.93
CA ILE A 297 15.70 15.33 -9.28
C ILE A 297 14.68 14.52 -10.04
N ILE A 298 15.07 13.34 -10.53
CA ILE A 298 14.22 12.48 -11.35
C ILE A 298 14.18 11.08 -10.75
N THR A 299 12.96 10.56 -10.54
CA THR A 299 12.74 9.20 -10.02
C THR A 299 11.50 8.56 -10.63
N SER A 300 11.45 7.23 -10.59
CA SER A 300 10.22 6.47 -10.83
C SER A 300 9.59 5.96 -9.52
N LEU A 301 10.41 5.54 -8.55
CA LEU A 301 9.92 4.78 -7.38
C LEU A 301 10.45 5.26 -6.02
N ALA A 302 11.50 6.10 -5.96
CA ALA A 302 12.16 6.41 -4.70
C ALA A 302 11.24 7.09 -3.68
N HIS A 303 10.31 7.92 -4.14
CA HIS A 303 9.32 8.59 -3.29
C HIS A 303 8.36 7.61 -2.58
N PHE A 304 8.27 6.35 -3.03
CA PHE A 304 7.50 5.31 -2.34
C PHE A 304 8.31 4.57 -1.27
N TYR A 305 9.61 4.36 -1.50
CA TYR A 305 10.40 3.36 -0.78
C TYR A 305 11.54 3.94 0.06
N ASP A 306 11.94 5.19 -0.16
CA ASP A 306 13.15 5.74 0.45
C ASP A 306 12.87 7.06 1.18
N GLU A 307 12.80 6.99 2.51
CA GLU A 307 12.54 8.15 3.35
C GLU A 307 13.70 9.18 3.31
N VAL A 308 14.95 8.70 3.10
CA VAL A 308 16.12 9.58 2.96
C VAL A 308 16.05 10.36 1.65
N PHE A 309 15.59 9.72 0.57
CA PHE A 309 15.32 10.40 -0.70
C PHE A 309 14.21 11.45 -0.55
N LYS A 310 13.15 11.16 0.19
CA LYS A 310 12.05 12.11 0.40
C LYS A 310 12.52 13.38 1.09
N ILE A 311 13.28 13.28 2.19
CA ILE A 311 13.77 14.46 2.89
C ILE A 311 14.80 15.24 2.05
N TYR A 312 15.67 14.52 1.31
CA TYR A 312 16.60 15.16 0.36
C TYR A 312 15.82 15.95 -0.70
N THR A 313 14.81 15.35 -1.30
CA THR A 313 13.98 16.00 -2.33
C THR A 313 13.23 17.21 -1.76
N ALA A 314 12.58 17.04 -0.61
CA ALA A 314 11.82 18.11 0.03
C ALA A 314 12.70 19.33 0.35
N LYS A 315 13.91 19.12 0.88
CA LYS A 315 14.87 20.21 1.17
C LYS A 315 15.41 20.89 -0.09
N ASN A 316 15.63 20.13 -1.17
CA ASN A 316 16.14 20.73 -2.41
C ASN A 316 15.04 21.50 -3.16
N ILE A 317 13.78 21.09 -3.08
CA ILE A 317 12.66 21.82 -3.69
C ILE A 317 12.52 23.22 -3.09
N ILE A 318 12.69 23.40 -1.78
CA ILE A 318 12.70 24.70 -1.13
C ILE A 318 13.76 25.62 -1.76
N ASN A 319 14.88 25.05 -2.21
CA ASN A 319 16.00 25.76 -2.84
C ASN A 319 15.85 25.87 -4.37
N GLY A 320 14.65 25.65 -4.94
CA GLY A 320 14.36 25.83 -6.36
C GLY A 320 14.59 24.63 -7.27
N THR A 321 15.04 23.47 -6.74
CA THR A 321 15.20 22.24 -7.52
C THR A 321 13.85 21.79 -8.10
N LYS A 322 13.84 21.38 -9.38
CA LYS A 322 12.66 20.80 -10.03
C LYS A 322 12.59 19.29 -9.79
N PHE A 323 11.51 18.84 -9.21
CA PHE A 323 11.28 17.41 -8.96
C PHE A 323 10.38 16.80 -10.03
N LEU A 324 10.83 15.73 -10.67
CA LEU A 324 10.14 15.01 -11.72
C LEU A 324 9.91 13.56 -11.30
N ILE A 325 8.69 13.08 -11.48
CA ILE A 325 8.33 11.68 -11.24
C ILE A 325 7.94 11.06 -12.57
N SER A 326 8.47 9.87 -12.86
CA SER A 326 8.10 9.12 -14.04
C SER A 326 7.10 8.04 -13.71
N GLN A 327 6.12 7.89 -14.60
CA GLN A 327 5.19 6.76 -14.59
C GLN A 327 5.96 5.44 -14.45
N HIS A 328 5.45 4.53 -13.63
CA HIS A 328 6.11 3.25 -13.33
C HIS A 328 5.17 2.04 -13.39
N GLY A 329 3.93 2.23 -13.84
CA GLY A 329 2.92 1.19 -13.99
C GLY A 329 1.93 1.50 -15.12
N SER A 330 1.24 0.48 -15.60
CA SER A 330 0.31 0.59 -16.74
C SER A 330 -1.06 1.20 -16.40
N GLY A 331 -1.42 1.30 -15.12
CA GLY A 331 -2.73 1.86 -14.69
C GLY A 331 -2.82 3.39 -14.78
N TYR A 332 -1.70 4.09 -14.89
CA TYR A 332 -1.63 5.55 -14.96
C TYR A 332 -2.21 6.05 -16.28
N GLY A 333 -3.04 7.08 -16.22
CA GLY A 333 -3.74 7.63 -17.37
C GLY A 333 -4.89 6.77 -17.91
N LEU A 334 -5.09 5.55 -17.38
CA LEU A 334 -6.15 4.62 -17.76
C LEU A 334 -7.21 4.46 -16.66
N GLU A 335 -6.78 4.46 -15.41
CA GLU A 335 -7.68 4.32 -14.27
C GLU A 335 -8.29 5.66 -13.89
N THR A 336 -9.61 5.76 -13.97
CA THR A 336 -10.32 6.92 -13.44
C THR A 336 -10.14 6.98 -11.92
N ASN A 337 -9.72 8.14 -11.40
CA ASN A 337 -9.54 8.37 -9.96
C ASN A 337 -8.41 7.53 -9.31
N ASN A 338 -7.27 7.45 -9.94
CA ASN A 338 -6.09 6.82 -9.35
C ASN A 338 -5.45 7.73 -8.29
N ILE A 339 -5.72 7.46 -7.01
CA ILE A 339 -5.18 8.26 -5.88
C ILE A 339 -3.64 8.32 -5.90
N SER A 340 -2.96 7.26 -6.32
CA SER A 340 -1.49 7.26 -6.36
C SER A 340 -0.98 8.21 -7.44
N GLU A 341 -1.59 8.23 -8.61
CA GLU A 341 -1.28 9.16 -9.69
C GLU A 341 -1.51 10.62 -9.27
N ASP A 342 -2.66 10.90 -8.66
CA ASP A 342 -2.98 12.23 -8.15
C ASP A 342 -1.93 12.73 -7.14
N LEU A 343 -1.52 11.87 -6.20
CA LEU A 343 -0.52 12.23 -5.21
C LEU A 343 0.84 12.49 -5.84
N GLU A 344 1.27 11.68 -6.80
CA GLU A 344 2.53 11.87 -7.51
C GLU A 344 2.52 13.16 -8.33
N LYS A 345 1.44 13.43 -9.05
CA LYS A 345 1.22 14.71 -9.74
C LYS A 345 1.24 15.89 -8.76
N ASN A 346 0.69 15.73 -7.56
CA ASN A 346 0.70 16.78 -6.55
C ASN A 346 2.09 17.08 -6.01
N ILE A 347 2.90 16.07 -5.68
CA ILE A 347 4.22 16.28 -5.08
C ILE A 347 5.31 16.67 -6.08
N CYS A 348 5.16 16.42 -7.39
CA CYS A 348 6.15 16.74 -8.41
C CYS A 348 5.85 18.05 -9.16
N HIS A 349 6.88 18.57 -9.86
CA HIS A 349 6.76 19.71 -10.78
C HIS A 349 6.28 19.26 -12.16
N ARG A 350 6.72 18.08 -12.62
CA ARG A 350 6.29 17.43 -13.86
C ARG A 350 6.18 15.93 -13.63
N PHE A 351 5.12 15.35 -14.16
CA PHE A 351 4.90 13.92 -14.20
C PHE A 351 5.19 13.40 -15.61
N LEU A 352 6.21 12.56 -15.73
CA LEU A 352 6.67 12.01 -17.01
C LEU A 352 5.85 10.75 -17.33
N THR A 353 5.01 10.83 -18.36
CA THR A 353 4.07 9.76 -18.74
C THR A 353 4.64 8.83 -19.80
N TRP A 354 3.98 7.72 -20.05
CA TRP A 354 4.31 6.81 -21.14
C TRP A 354 3.57 7.18 -22.44
N GLY A 355 3.76 8.45 -22.90
CA GLY A 355 3.27 8.93 -24.19
C GLY A 355 1.94 9.68 -24.17
N TRP A 356 1.24 9.78 -23.03
CA TRP A 356 -0.02 10.50 -22.91
C TRP A 356 0.15 11.87 -22.24
N LYS A 357 -0.77 12.79 -22.53
CA LYS A 357 -0.81 14.13 -21.95
C LYS A 357 -2.25 14.44 -21.50
N GLU A 358 -2.41 14.95 -20.30
CA GLU A 358 -3.72 15.34 -19.73
C GLU A 358 -3.75 16.85 -19.43
N ASP A 359 -2.70 17.36 -18.81
CA ASP A 359 -2.64 18.74 -18.32
C ASP A 359 -1.23 19.37 -18.48
N LYS A 360 -1.04 20.55 -17.89
CA LYS A 360 0.26 21.23 -17.90
C LYS A 360 1.34 20.54 -17.08
N LYS A 361 0.97 19.67 -16.13
CA LYS A 361 1.92 18.91 -15.29
C LYS A 361 2.41 17.64 -15.97
N THR A 362 1.61 17.03 -16.82
CA THR A 362 1.95 15.79 -17.51
C THR A 362 2.83 16.08 -18.74
N PHE A 363 3.91 15.33 -18.86
CA PHE A 363 4.85 15.47 -19.97
C PHE A 363 5.04 14.11 -20.64
N PRO A 364 4.66 13.96 -21.91
CA PRO A 364 4.83 12.72 -22.67
C PRO A 364 6.29 12.32 -22.80
N LEU A 365 6.60 11.09 -22.43
CA LEU A 365 7.90 10.47 -22.57
C LEU A 365 7.69 9.07 -23.18
N PHE A 366 8.75 8.38 -23.47
CA PHE A 366 8.71 6.95 -23.84
C PHE A 366 8.52 6.07 -22.59
N ILE A 367 8.22 4.78 -22.82
CA ILE A 367 8.09 3.80 -21.74
C ILE A 367 9.44 3.62 -21.04
N THR A 368 9.51 4.02 -19.79
CA THR A 368 10.75 4.02 -18.98
C THR A 368 11.04 2.68 -18.29
N SER A 369 10.48 1.56 -18.79
CA SER A 369 10.76 0.24 -18.23
C SER A 369 12.03 -0.35 -18.81
N PRO A 370 13.02 -0.80 -18.00
CA PRO A 370 14.29 -1.34 -18.50
C PRO A 370 14.16 -2.72 -19.15
N ASN A 371 13.03 -3.39 -18.98
CA ASN A 371 12.87 -4.81 -19.31
C ASN A 371 12.12 -5.08 -20.62
N ILE A 372 11.78 -4.04 -21.39
CA ILE A 372 11.20 -4.24 -22.73
C ILE A 372 12.33 -4.53 -23.70
N LYS A 373 12.87 -5.72 -23.64
CA LYS A 373 13.60 -6.32 -24.77
C LYS A 373 12.56 -7.04 -25.62
N ILE A 374 12.15 -6.40 -26.70
CA ILE A 374 11.42 -7.10 -27.76
C ILE A 374 12.44 -8.06 -28.37
N LYS A 375 12.38 -9.33 -28.06
CA LYS A 375 13.09 -10.36 -28.79
C LYS A 375 12.43 -10.50 -30.16
N ASN A 376 13.13 -10.15 -31.21
CA ASN A 376 12.64 -10.23 -32.60
C ASN A 376 12.39 -11.67 -33.10
N LYS A 377 12.63 -12.69 -32.29
CA LYS A 377 12.38 -14.09 -32.65
C LYS A 377 11.64 -14.79 -31.51
N ILE A 378 10.35 -15.00 -31.68
CA ILE A 378 9.55 -15.92 -30.87
C ILE A 378 9.76 -17.30 -31.50
N ASN A 379 10.56 -18.16 -30.88
CA ASN A 379 10.66 -19.55 -31.28
C ASN A 379 9.41 -20.28 -30.82
N TYR A 380 8.50 -20.55 -31.75
CA TYR A 380 7.33 -21.39 -31.47
C TYR A 380 7.79 -22.86 -31.41
N SER A 381 7.91 -23.42 -30.22
CA SER A 381 8.07 -24.86 -30.05
C SER A 381 6.75 -25.48 -29.60
N SER A 382 6.42 -26.65 -30.15
CA SER A 382 5.17 -27.38 -29.86
C SER A 382 5.02 -27.83 -28.40
N ASN A 383 6.09 -27.78 -27.60
CA ASN A 383 6.13 -28.25 -26.20
C ASN A 383 6.15 -27.12 -25.17
N LYS A 384 5.82 -25.89 -25.56
CA LYS A 384 5.83 -24.77 -24.60
C LYS A 384 4.65 -24.85 -23.64
N LYS A 385 4.91 -24.50 -22.38
CA LYS A 385 3.90 -24.37 -21.36
C LYS A 385 3.10 -23.09 -21.54
N ILE A 386 1.83 -23.15 -21.23
CA ILE A 386 0.91 -22.01 -21.19
C ILE A 386 0.93 -21.45 -19.77
N LEU A 387 1.20 -20.16 -19.62
CA LEU A 387 1.15 -19.48 -18.34
C LEU A 387 -0.09 -18.60 -18.25
N LEU A 388 -0.98 -18.93 -17.34
CA LEU A 388 -2.11 -18.08 -16.98
C LEU A 388 -1.73 -17.19 -15.77
N LEU A 389 -1.67 -15.89 -15.98
CA LEU A 389 -1.43 -14.91 -14.93
C LEU A 389 -2.76 -14.56 -14.26
N VAL A 390 -2.96 -15.03 -13.03
CA VAL A 390 -4.14 -14.68 -12.24
C VAL A 390 -3.85 -13.43 -11.40
N TYR A 391 -4.71 -12.42 -11.54
CA TYR A 391 -4.58 -11.17 -10.80
C TYR A 391 -4.91 -11.39 -9.30
N PRO A 392 -3.99 -11.05 -8.40
CA PRO A 392 -4.21 -11.23 -6.97
C PRO A 392 -5.03 -10.07 -6.39
N PHE A 393 -6.07 -10.38 -5.64
CA PHE A 393 -6.82 -9.40 -4.88
C PHE A 393 -6.25 -9.27 -3.46
N PRO A 394 -6.08 -8.05 -2.93
CA PRO A 394 -5.60 -7.86 -1.58
C PRO A 394 -6.60 -8.43 -0.56
N LEU A 395 -6.08 -9.04 0.50
CA LEU A 395 -6.88 -9.59 1.59
C LEU A 395 -7.78 -8.51 2.22
N HIS A 396 -7.23 -7.32 2.38
CA HIS A 396 -7.94 -6.14 2.87
C HIS A 396 -7.98 -5.07 1.78
N PRO A 397 -8.99 -5.07 0.90
CA PRO A 397 -9.19 -3.94 0.00
C PRO A 397 -9.44 -2.69 0.85
N GLY A 398 -8.82 -1.58 0.55
CA GLY A 398 -8.93 -0.38 1.38
C GLY A 398 -8.63 0.89 0.61
N ARG A 399 -8.42 0.78 -0.69
CA ARG A 399 -8.27 1.92 -1.58
C ARG A 399 -9.41 1.93 -2.59
N PRO A 400 -10.14 3.02 -2.71
CA PRO A 400 -11.06 3.22 -3.82
C PRO A 400 -10.23 3.48 -5.08
N THR A 401 -9.92 2.42 -5.81
CA THR A 401 -9.24 2.47 -7.12
C THR A 401 -10.16 1.88 -8.17
N VAL A 402 -10.05 2.36 -9.39
CA VAL A 402 -10.71 1.73 -10.54
C VAL A 402 -9.64 0.97 -11.33
N PRO A 403 -9.85 -0.32 -11.63
CA PRO A 403 -11.04 -1.12 -11.33
C PRO A 403 -11.23 -1.40 -9.85
N ILE A 404 -12.48 -1.33 -9.41
CA ILE A 404 -12.85 -1.54 -8.01
C ILE A 404 -12.58 -2.97 -7.61
N ARG A 405 -11.86 -3.15 -6.51
CA ARG A 405 -11.50 -4.47 -5.96
C ARG A 405 -12.50 -4.93 -4.89
N SER A 406 -13.80 -4.83 -5.19
CA SER A 406 -14.83 -5.30 -4.26
C SER A 406 -14.94 -6.84 -4.26
N PRO A 407 -15.49 -7.44 -3.20
CA PRO A 407 -15.73 -8.89 -3.14
C PRO A 407 -16.57 -9.40 -4.32
N LYS A 408 -17.57 -8.64 -4.75
CA LYS A 408 -18.42 -8.98 -5.91
C LYS A 408 -17.60 -9.03 -7.20
N LYS A 409 -16.78 -8.02 -7.45
CA LYS A 409 -15.89 -7.94 -8.63
C LYS A 409 -14.88 -9.07 -8.64
N ARG A 410 -14.30 -9.39 -7.49
CA ARG A 410 -13.41 -10.54 -7.33
C ARG A 410 -14.10 -11.85 -7.68
N ASN A 411 -15.30 -12.07 -7.14
CA ASN A 411 -16.06 -13.30 -7.42
C ASN A 411 -16.39 -13.43 -8.90
N ASN A 412 -16.75 -12.33 -9.57
CA ASN A 412 -17.00 -12.35 -11.02
C ASN A 412 -15.72 -12.68 -11.80
N TYR A 413 -14.59 -12.09 -11.41
CA TYR A 413 -13.30 -12.40 -12.00
C TYR A 413 -12.94 -13.89 -11.86
N ILE A 414 -13.09 -14.46 -10.66
CA ILE A 414 -12.83 -15.89 -10.43
C ILE A 414 -13.75 -16.75 -11.29
N LYS A 415 -15.04 -16.41 -11.41
CA LYS A 415 -15.97 -17.11 -12.29
C LYS A 415 -15.51 -17.06 -13.74
N SER A 416 -15.06 -15.91 -14.24
CA SER A 416 -14.53 -15.78 -15.61
C SER A 416 -13.29 -16.64 -15.84
N VAL A 417 -12.35 -16.67 -14.88
CA VAL A 417 -11.17 -17.56 -14.94
C VAL A 417 -11.60 -19.02 -14.97
N ILE A 418 -12.54 -19.40 -14.13
CA ILE A 418 -13.06 -20.79 -14.09
C ILE A 418 -13.74 -21.15 -15.41
N SER A 419 -14.57 -20.28 -15.97
CA SER A 419 -15.23 -20.51 -17.26
C SER A 419 -14.22 -20.65 -18.40
N PHE A 420 -13.18 -19.81 -18.43
CA PHE A 420 -12.09 -19.97 -19.36
C PHE A 420 -11.39 -21.32 -19.25
N LEU A 421 -11.10 -21.77 -18.03
CA LEU A 421 -10.49 -23.07 -17.79
C LEU A 421 -11.40 -24.25 -18.20
N GLN A 422 -12.72 -24.08 -18.15
CA GLN A 422 -13.68 -25.11 -18.56
C GLN A 422 -13.66 -25.36 -20.07
N ILE A 423 -13.53 -24.29 -20.87
CA ILE A 423 -13.53 -24.38 -22.35
C ILE A 423 -12.19 -24.82 -22.95
N LEU A 424 -11.09 -24.75 -22.20
CA LEU A 424 -9.81 -25.26 -22.66
C LEU A 424 -9.86 -26.77 -22.90
N ASP A 425 -9.23 -27.23 -23.98
CA ASP A 425 -9.07 -28.64 -24.26
C ASP A 425 -8.12 -29.36 -23.28
N LEU A 426 -8.16 -30.70 -23.26
CA LEU A 426 -7.35 -31.53 -22.35
C LEU A 426 -5.84 -31.39 -22.60
N LYS A 427 -5.41 -31.22 -23.87
CA LYS A 427 -4.01 -31.06 -24.24
C LYS A 427 -3.46 -29.74 -23.68
N ASN A 428 -4.18 -28.66 -23.90
CA ASN A 428 -3.80 -27.34 -23.39
C ASN A 428 -3.85 -27.27 -21.86
N LYS A 429 -4.82 -27.94 -21.19
CA LYS A 429 -4.85 -28.04 -19.73
C LYS A 429 -3.64 -28.76 -19.13
N LYS A 430 -3.09 -29.79 -19.77
CA LYS A 430 -1.88 -30.47 -19.30
C LYS A 430 -0.66 -29.59 -19.30
N ASN A 431 -0.60 -28.67 -20.27
CA ASN A 431 0.53 -27.73 -20.42
C ASN A 431 0.32 -26.41 -19.69
N LEU A 432 -0.82 -26.23 -18.98
CA LEU A 432 -1.16 -24.99 -18.30
C LEU A 432 -0.57 -24.95 -16.89
N GLU A 433 0.10 -23.87 -16.59
CA GLU A 433 0.50 -23.49 -15.23
C GLU A 433 -0.14 -22.14 -14.86
N ILE A 434 -0.60 -22.00 -13.61
CA ILE A 434 -1.21 -20.76 -13.12
C ILE A 434 -0.25 -20.06 -12.19
N SER A 435 0.14 -18.82 -12.53
CA SER A 435 0.94 -17.96 -11.68
C SER A 435 0.05 -17.18 -10.71
N TYR A 436 0.40 -17.20 -9.43
CA TYR A 436 -0.28 -16.41 -8.40
C TYR A 436 0.73 -15.84 -7.39
N TRP A 437 0.37 -14.75 -6.71
CA TRP A 437 1.19 -14.12 -5.68
C TRP A 437 0.78 -14.59 -4.29
N PRO A 438 1.57 -15.44 -3.62
CA PRO A 438 1.23 -15.93 -2.28
C PRO A 438 1.49 -14.88 -1.20
N LYS A 439 0.91 -15.08 -0.01
CA LYS A 439 1.16 -14.41 1.28
C LYS A 439 0.71 -12.96 1.45
N SER A 440 0.76 -12.10 0.43
CA SER A 440 0.35 -10.69 0.57
C SER A 440 -1.09 -10.44 0.14
N PHE A 441 -1.69 -11.42 -0.49
CA PHE A 441 -3.00 -11.37 -1.11
C PHE A 441 -3.85 -12.53 -0.63
N SER A 442 -5.15 -12.43 -0.84
CA SER A 442 -6.06 -13.52 -0.54
C SER A 442 -5.72 -14.75 -1.38
N GLU A 443 -5.55 -15.89 -0.76
CA GLU A 443 -5.40 -17.17 -1.47
C GLU A 443 -6.75 -17.73 -1.96
N THR A 444 -7.82 -16.95 -1.82
CA THR A 444 -9.18 -17.33 -2.20
C THR A 444 -9.27 -17.71 -3.68
N GLU A 445 -8.58 -16.98 -4.54
CA GLU A 445 -8.52 -17.24 -5.99
C GLU A 445 -7.91 -18.61 -6.25
N LYS A 446 -6.78 -18.90 -5.63
CA LYS A 446 -6.09 -20.19 -5.76
C LYS A 446 -6.99 -21.36 -5.29
N HIS A 447 -7.55 -21.21 -4.10
CA HIS A 447 -8.40 -22.26 -3.53
C HIS A 447 -9.69 -22.50 -4.37
N SER A 448 -10.29 -21.43 -4.89
CA SER A 448 -11.48 -21.53 -5.75
C SER A 448 -11.19 -22.28 -7.05
N ILE A 449 -10.05 -21.99 -7.66
CA ILE A 449 -9.64 -22.62 -8.92
C ILE A 449 -9.21 -24.09 -8.63
N HIS A 450 -8.39 -24.31 -7.60
CA HIS A 450 -7.89 -25.64 -7.25
C HIS A 450 -9.01 -26.60 -6.87
N TYR A 451 -10.06 -26.12 -6.21
CA TYR A 451 -11.22 -26.93 -5.87
C TYR A 451 -11.91 -27.53 -7.11
N LYS A 452 -11.98 -26.76 -8.20
CA LYS A 452 -12.59 -27.23 -9.46
C LYS A 452 -11.61 -27.95 -10.39
N PHE A 453 -10.32 -27.60 -10.31
CA PHE A 453 -9.27 -28.13 -11.18
C PHE A 453 -8.06 -28.57 -10.34
N PRO A 454 -8.14 -29.65 -9.58
CA PRO A 454 -7.10 -30.08 -8.63
C PRO A 454 -5.78 -30.48 -9.30
N LYS A 455 -5.80 -30.82 -10.60
CA LYS A 455 -4.61 -31.24 -11.36
C LYS A 455 -3.83 -30.08 -11.94
N ILE A 456 -4.38 -28.85 -11.96
CA ILE A 456 -3.66 -27.68 -12.49
C ILE A 456 -2.57 -27.26 -11.52
N LYS A 457 -1.36 -27.07 -12.05
CA LYS A 457 -0.20 -26.65 -11.27
C LYS A 457 -0.23 -25.14 -11.01
N PHE A 458 -0.05 -24.76 -9.74
CA PHE A 458 0.15 -23.37 -9.32
C PHE A 458 1.63 -23.10 -9.09
N ILE A 459 2.11 -21.98 -9.61
CA ILE A 459 3.51 -21.57 -9.47
C ILE A 459 3.60 -20.18 -8.83
N ASP A 460 4.63 -20.00 -7.99
CA ASP A 460 5.01 -18.69 -7.47
C ASP A 460 6.05 -18.07 -8.40
N PRO A 461 5.76 -16.96 -9.08
CA PRO A 461 6.69 -16.35 -10.05
C PRO A 461 8.03 -15.93 -9.43
N ARG A 462 8.11 -15.79 -8.11
CA ARG A 462 9.37 -15.47 -7.41
C ARG A 462 10.32 -16.66 -7.33
N ASN A 463 9.80 -17.87 -7.40
CA ASN A 463 10.58 -19.12 -7.31
C ASN A 463 10.98 -19.65 -8.69
N CYS A 464 10.52 -19.03 -9.77
CA CYS A 464 10.77 -19.54 -11.14
C CYS A 464 12.16 -19.23 -11.69
N GLY A 465 13.00 -18.46 -10.96
CA GLY A 465 14.40 -18.21 -11.32
C GLY A 465 14.61 -17.57 -12.72
N LYS A 466 15.82 -17.72 -13.26
CA LYS A 466 16.18 -17.23 -14.62
C LYS A 466 15.44 -18.01 -15.72
N ASN A 467 15.08 -19.25 -15.49
CA ASN A 467 14.44 -20.16 -16.45
C ASN A 467 12.97 -19.86 -16.71
N TYR A 468 12.37 -18.91 -15.95
CA TYR A 468 10.98 -18.49 -16.19
C TYR A 468 10.74 -17.99 -17.61
N LYS A 469 11.69 -17.24 -18.16
CA LYS A 469 11.62 -16.75 -19.54
C LYS A 469 11.82 -17.84 -20.59
N GLU A 470 12.60 -18.87 -20.28
CA GLU A 470 12.90 -19.96 -21.22
C GLU A 470 11.73 -20.93 -21.34
N ASN A 471 10.96 -21.11 -20.28
CA ASN A 471 9.83 -22.04 -20.26
C ASN A 471 8.54 -21.48 -20.88
N TYR A 472 8.38 -20.15 -20.99
CA TYR A 472 7.11 -19.51 -21.41
C TYR A 472 7.25 -18.48 -22.53
N CYS A 473 8.47 -18.16 -22.96
CA CYS A 473 8.75 -17.24 -24.06
C CYS A 473 9.57 -17.96 -25.19
#